data_a9973573f762daa05315fa5e94b4c44f
#
_entry.id   a9973573f762daa05315fa5e94b4c44f
#
_cell.length_a   1.000
_cell.length_b   1.000
_cell.length_c   1.000
_cell.angle_alpha   90.00
_cell.angle_beta   90.00
_cell.angle_gamma   90.00
#
_symmetry.space_group_name_H-M   'P 1'
#
loop_
_entity.id
_entity.type
_entity.pdbx_description
1 polymer ?
#
loop_
_entity_poly.entity_id
_entity_poly.type
_entity_poly.pdbx_seq_one_letter_code
_entity_poly.pdbx_strand_id
1 'polypeptide(L)'
;MYVVLSPGRARSFDADGALTADEPVSDLAALVRDREPVRWVWDDTRRWYPQLLAAGVRVERCVDLRLCHAILRNSTLTAGSRLAAAAAGVWDAPAELPAPPRPRGEALFDLDAPEPAVEADPVAEWMLQREAVAASNDPARIGLLLAAESAGALIAVEMKHAGLPLDPATHEGLLEQLLGPRPRLGERPAKLESLKQRLVGILGFEFNPDSAVELLKALRKVGLQVTSTSKWEIAEIDHPVVEPLLEYKKLSRLMTANGWNWLDTWVVDGRFRPEYVPGGVVTGRWAAAGGGALQLPKQIRGAVIADPGWTFVVADAAQLEPRVLAAMAGDRAMVSAGSGDMYEGIVASGAVATRAEAKVAMLGAMYGATTGDSGRLVPRLARAFPRAIAMVEDAARAGERGEIVTTRLGRSSPLPPADWRRESSIDAAAESRARRESRSWGRFTRNFIVQGSAAEWALCWMAGLRGALWTMQDGAITERPHLVFFLHDEVIVHTPIALAERVAASIRQAADDAGRLLFGDLPVTFPVTTAVVRSYAEAK
;
A
#
# COMPACT_ATOMS: atom_id res chain seq x y z
N MET A 1 30.41 0.53 -6.05
CA MET A 1 30.68 -0.90 -5.85
C MET A 1 29.35 -1.59 -5.49
N TYR A 2 29.13 -2.78 -6.02
CA TYR A 2 28.00 -3.65 -5.71
C TYR A 2 28.51 -4.95 -5.09
N VAL A 3 27.76 -5.52 -4.14
CA VAL A 3 28.03 -6.83 -3.57
C VAL A 3 26.82 -7.71 -3.72
N VAL A 4 26.92 -8.73 -4.58
CA VAL A 4 25.84 -9.69 -4.84
C VAL A 4 25.99 -10.86 -3.86
N LEU A 5 24.93 -11.09 -3.09
CA LEU A 5 24.84 -12.19 -2.13
C LEU A 5 24.16 -13.41 -2.75
N SER A 6 24.78 -14.56 -2.53
CA SER A 6 24.22 -15.88 -2.77
C SER A 6 24.38 -16.72 -1.50
N PRO A 7 23.72 -17.85 -1.30
CA PRO A 7 23.95 -18.71 -0.14
C PRO A 7 25.42 -19.04 0.05
N GLY A 8 26.00 -18.61 1.18
CA GLY A 8 27.40 -18.84 1.54
C GLY A 8 28.47 -18.08 0.74
N ARG A 9 28.09 -17.15 -0.16
CA ARG A 9 29.04 -16.40 -1.01
C ARG A 9 28.68 -14.94 -1.19
N ALA A 10 29.71 -14.08 -1.28
CA ALA A 10 29.59 -12.68 -1.69
C ALA A 10 30.51 -12.39 -2.88
N ARG A 11 29.95 -11.81 -3.93
CA ARG A 11 30.69 -11.39 -5.13
C ARG A 11 30.62 -9.88 -5.28
N SER A 12 31.79 -9.24 -5.30
CA SER A 12 31.91 -7.80 -5.43
C SER A 12 32.13 -7.39 -6.89
N PHE A 13 31.48 -6.32 -7.30
CA PHE A 13 31.55 -5.78 -8.66
C PHE A 13 31.78 -4.27 -8.61
N ASP A 14 32.52 -3.77 -9.57
CA ASP A 14 32.68 -2.32 -9.77
C ASP A 14 31.43 -1.68 -10.40
N ALA A 15 31.53 -0.40 -10.75
CA ALA A 15 30.44 0.33 -11.38
C ALA A 15 30.09 -0.20 -12.79
N ASP A 16 31.08 -0.70 -13.51
CA ASP A 16 30.94 -1.22 -14.87
C ASP A 16 30.43 -2.67 -14.88
N GLY A 17 30.45 -3.34 -13.72
CA GLY A 17 29.98 -4.72 -13.56
C GLY A 17 31.08 -5.75 -13.71
N ALA A 18 32.37 -5.34 -13.66
CA ALA A 18 33.47 -6.29 -13.61
C ALA A 18 33.60 -6.89 -12.21
N LEU A 19 33.82 -8.21 -12.13
CA LEU A 19 34.03 -8.93 -10.87
C LEU A 19 35.37 -8.50 -10.25
N THR A 20 35.34 -8.03 -9.00
CA THR A 20 36.52 -7.56 -8.26
C THR A 20 36.92 -8.48 -7.11
N ALA A 21 35.95 -9.22 -6.55
CA ALA A 21 36.22 -10.24 -5.51
C ALA A 21 35.13 -11.31 -5.51
N ASP A 22 35.50 -12.54 -5.10
CA ASP A 22 34.59 -13.66 -4.89
C ASP A 22 35.02 -14.41 -3.64
N GLU A 23 34.22 -14.38 -2.57
CA GLU A 23 34.63 -14.89 -1.26
C GLU A 23 33.51 -15.66 -0.55
N PRO A 24 33.84 -16.64 0.28
CA PRO A 24 32.86 -17.29 1.13
C PRO A 24 32.39 -16.35 2.24
N VAL A 25 31.11 -16.48 2.63
CA VAL A 25 30.51 -15.73 3.73
C VAL A 25 30.20 -16.67 4.89
N SER A 26 30.95 -16.53 5.97
CA SER A 26 30.71 -17.23 7.23
C SER A 26 29.96 -16.39 8.25
N ASP A 27 30.17 -15.07 8.23
CA ASP A 27 29.46 -14.07 9.05
C ASP A 27 29.01 -12.88 8.16
N LEU A 28 27.73 -12.87 7.84
CA LEU A 28 27.15 -11.82 7.00
C LEU A 28 27.15 -10.46 7.70
N ALA A 29 26.93 -10.42 9.02
CA ALA A 29 26.88 -9.18 9.77
C ALA A 29 28.25 -8.51 9.86
N ALA A 30 29.33 -9.28 10.04
CA ALA A 30 30.69 -8.79 9.97
C ALA A 30 31.01 -8.25 8.58
N LEU A 31 30.70 -9.01 7.52
CA LEU A 31 30.94 -8.62 6.15
C LEU A 31 30.26 -7.27 5.82
N VAL A 32 29.01 -7.07 6.28
CA VAL A 32 28.25 -5.83 6.00
C VAL A 32 28.86 -4.65 6.75
N ARG A 33 29.27 -4.82 8.03
CA ARG A 33 29.92 -3.74 8.81
C ARG A 33 31.24 -3.27 8.20
N ASP A 34 32.02 -4.20 7.66
CA ASP A 34 33.38 -3.92 7.18
C ASP A 34 33.42 -3.30 5.77
N ARG A 35 32.31 -3.32 5.04
CA ARG A 35 32.26 -2.96 3.61
C ARG A 35 31.40 -1.76 3.25
N GLU A 36 30.97 -0.93 4.15
CA GLU A 36 30.27 0.29 3.78
C GLU A 36 31.23 1.37 3.22
N PRO A 37 30.82 2.15 2.20
CA PRO A 37 29.49 2.22 1.58
C PRO A 37 29.42 1.38 0.29
N VAL A 38 28.57 0.37 0.27
CA VAL A 38 28.27 -0.44 -0.92
C VAL A 38 26.78 -0.54 -1.16
N ARG A 39 26.38 -0.98 -2.36
CA ARG A 39 25.03 -1.37 -2.66
C ARG A 39 24.92 -2.88 -2.63
N TRP A 40 24.17 -3.40 -1.66
CA TRP A 40 23.93 -4.83 -1.51
C TRP A 40 22.91 -5.31 -2.53
N VAL A 41 23.14 -6.46 -3.13
CA VAL A 41 22.24 -7.07 -4.13
C VAL A 41 21.89 -8.46 -3.66
N TRP A 42 20.61 -8.78 -3.58
CA TRP A 42 20.10 -10.07 -3.13
C TRP A 42 18.76 -10.43 -3.78
N ASP A 43 18.37 -11.68 -3.65
CA ASP A 43 17.11 -12.19 -4.22
C ASP A 43 15.87 -11.55 -3.60
N ASP A 44 15.74 -11.52 -2.27
CA ASP A 44 14.60 -10.98 -1.52
C ASP A 44 15.08 -10.37 -0.18
N THR A 45 14.78 -9.10 0.03
CA THR A 45 15.17 -8.35 1.25
C THR A 45 14.63 -9.00 2.52
N ARG A 46 13.47 -9.65 2.49
CA ARG A 46 12.87 -10.34 3.64
C ARG A 46 13.66 -11.56 4.10
N ARG A 47 14.47 -12.15 3.21
CA ARG A 47 15.33 -13.30 3.51
C ARG A 47 16.62 -12.89 4.20
N TRP A 48 17.22 -11.79 3.76
CA TRP A 48 18.57 -11.39 4.18
C TRP A 48 18.58 -10.34 5.30
N TYR A 49 17.71 -9.37 5.25
CA TYR A 49 17.81 -8.20 6.11
C TYR A 49 17.37 -8.41 7.56
N PRO A 50 16.38 -9.26 7.90
CA PRO A 50 15.98 -9.49 9.29
C PRO A 50 17.13 -9.96 10.20
N GLN A 51 18.00 -10.86 9.72
CA GLN A 51 19.14 -11.35 10.48
C GLN A 51 20.21 -10.26 10.70
N LEU A 52 20.39 -9.36 9.74
CA LEU A 52 21.29 -8.21 9.89
C LEU A 52 20.75 -7.23 10.95
N LEU A 53 19.48 -6.90 10.92
CA LEU A 53 18.85 -6.04 11.95
C LEU A 53 18.92 -6.68 13.34
N ALA A 54 18.71 -7.99 13.45
CA ALA A 54 18.87 -8.72 14.72
C ALA A 54 20.31 -8.66 15.26
N ALA A 55 21.33 -8.58 14.35
CA ALA A 55 22.73 -8.37 14.70
C ALA A 55 23.12 -6.88 14.88
N GLY A 56 22.15 -5.96 14.89
CA GLY A 56 22.37 -4.53 15.01
C GLY A 56 22.97 -3.86 13.76
N VAL A 57 22.90 -4.52 12.60
CA VAL A 57 23.47 -4.02 11.34
C VAL A 57 22.37 -3.48 10.44
N ARG A 58 22.44 -2.19 10.11
CA ARG A 58 21.55 -1.55 9.14
C ARG A 58 22.21 -1.49 7.78
N VAL A 59 21.44 -1.81 6.74
CA VAL A 59 21.85 -1.64 5.33
C VAL A 59 21.31 -0.30 4.81
N GLU A 60 22.21 0.53 4.25
CA GLU A 60 21.83 1.82 3.70
C GLU A 60 21.05 1.65 2.37
N ARG A 61 21.61 0.87 1.45
CA ARG A 61 21.08 0.69 0.08
C ARG A 61 21.15 -0.74 -0.37
N CYS A 62 20.08 -1.21 -1.00
CA CYS A 62 20.10 -2.52 -1.65
C CYS A 62 19.49 -2.47 -3.07
N VAL A 63 19.58 -3.59 -3.76
CA VAL A 63 18.80 -3.98 -4.92
C VAL A 63 18.08 -5.27 -4.55
N ASP A 64 16.78 -5.21 -4.46
CA ASP A 64 15.92 -6.38 -4.32
C ASP A 64 15.62 -6.91 -5.72
N LEU A 65 16.26 -8.04 -6.08
CA LEU A 65 16.19 -8.55 -7.45
C LEU A 65 14.79 -9.00 -7.83
N ARG A 66 14.02 -9.56 -6.91
CA ARG A 66 12.66 -10.03 -7.19
C ARG A 66 11.70 -8.88 -7.49
N LEU A 67 11.74 -7.82 -6.69
CA LEU A 67 10.93 -6.62 -6.91
C LEU A 67 11.35 -5.89 -8.19
N CYS A 68 12.67 -5.76 -8.43
CA CYS A 68 13.20 -5.15 -9.64
C CYS A 68 12.85 -5.97 -10.89
N HIS A 69 12.93 -7.31 -10.83
CA HIS A 69 12.52 -8.21 -11.92
C HIS A 69 11.07 -7.96 -12.34
N ALA A 70 10.15 -7.98 -11.39
CA ALA A 70 8.73 -7.79 -11.65
C ALA A 70 8.43 -6.45 -12.35
N ILE A 71 9.18 -5.39 -12.02
CA ILE A 71 9.05 -4.08 -12.66
C ILE A 71 9.64 -4.11 -14.08
N LEU A 72 10.90 -4.54 -14.22
CA LEU A 72 11.62 -4.54 -15.50
C LEU A 72 10.99 -5.47 -16.54
N ARG A 73 10.46 -6.61 -16.07
CA ARG A 73 9.77 -7.61 -16.90
C ARG A 73 8.58 -7.02 -17.64
N ASN A 74 7.84 -6.12 -16.99
CA ASN A 74 6.54 -5.65 -17.45
C ASN A 74 6.55 -4.19 -17.92
N SER A 75 7.64 -3.43 -17.67
CA SER A 75 7.69 -2.01 -18.00
C SER A 75 7.77 -1.77 -19.51
N THR A 76 6.97 -0.82 -20.01
CA THR A 76 7.08 -0.34 -21.39
C THR A 76 8.42 0.32 -21.68
N LEU A 77 9.12 0.82 -20.65
CA LEU A 77 10.44 1.43 -20.80
C LEU A 77 11.53 0.39 -21.14
N THR A 78 11.33 -0.85 -20.75
CA THR A 78 12.27 -1.98 -20.94
C THR A 78 11.74 -3.05 -21.89
N ALA A 79 10.65 -2.80 -22.59
CA ALA A 79 9.98 -3.79 -23.47
C ALA A 79 10.90 -4.40 -24.55
N GLY A 80 11.94 -3.68 -25.00
CA GLY A 80 12.94 -4.16 -25.96
C GLY A 80 14.09 -4.96 -25.33
N SER A 81 14.13 -5.17 -24.02
CA SER A 81 15.22 -5.85 -23.34
C SER A 81 15.12 -7.38 -23.44
N ARG A 82 16.27 -8.05 -23.30
CA ARG A 82 16.31 -9.52 -23.20
C ARG A 82 15.51 -10.04 -22.00
N LEU A 83 15.50 -9.31 -20.88
CA LEU A 83 14.73 -9.65 -19.69
C LEU A 83 13.23 -9.66 -20.00
N ALA A 84 12.71 -8.64 -20.69
CA ALA A 84 11.29 -8.58 -21.06
C ALA A 84 10.90 -9.69 -22.04
N ALA A 85 11.79 -10.12 -22.94
CA ALA A 85 11.57 -11.15 -23.95
C ALA A 85 11.82 -12.59 -23.45
N ALA A 86 12.44 -12.77 -22.27
CA ALA A 86 12.78 -14.08 -21.74
C ALA A 86 11.53 -14.94 -21.49
N ALA A 87 11.65 -16.27 -21.54
CA ALA A 87 10.60 -17.17 -21.06
C ALA A 87 10.37 -16.98 -19.55
N ALA A 88 9.16 -17.28 -19.08
CA ALA A 88 8.88 -17.24 -17.66
C ALA A 88 9.80 -18.21 -16.88
N GLY A 89 10.34 -17.74 -15.76
CA GLY A 89 11.31 -18.46 -14.96
C GLY A 89 11.07 -18.31 -13.45
N VAL A 90 12.05 -18.72 -12.67
CA VAL A 90 12.00 -18.69 -11.20
C VAL A 90 11.79 -17.28 -10.63
N TRP A 91 12.21 -16.25 -11.35
CA TRP A 91 12.05 -14.86 -10.94
C TRP A 91 10.63 -14.30 -11.17
N ASP A 92 9.84 -14.94 -12.05
CA ASP A 92 8.44 -14.59 -12.30
C ASP A 92 7.48 -15.21 -11.26
N ALA A 93 7.96 -16.18 -10.46
CA ALA A 93 7.14 -16.79 -9.42
C ALA A 93 6.71 -15.73 -8.39
N PRO A 94 5.45 -15.77 -7.91
CA PRO A 94 5.01 -14.91 -6.82
C PRO A 94 5.96 -15.04 -5.63
N ALA A 95 6.25 -13.91 -4.98
CA ALA A 95 7.01 -13.95 -3.74
C ALA A 95 6.24 -14.80 -2.71
N GLU A 96 6.91 -15.76 -2.08
CA GLU A 96 6.33 -16.51 -0.96
C GLU A 96 5.96 -15.53 0.14
N LEU A 97 4.67 -15.47 0.46
CA LEU A 97 4.22 -14.69 1.60
C LEU A 97 4.57 -15.46 2.87
N PRO A 98 5.12 -14.81 3.90
CA PRO A 98 5.33 -15.46 5.18
C PRO A 98 4.00 -16.05 5.66
N ALA A 99 4.03 -17.29 6.13
CA ALA A 99 2.87 -17.88 6.77
C ALA A 99 2.46 -17.00 7.97
N PRO A 100 1.17 -16.76 8.20
CA PRO A 100 0.73 -16.03 9.40
C PRO A 100 1.30 -16.72 10.64
N PRO A 101 1.69 -15.95 11.68
CA PRO A 101 2.17 -16.54 12.92
C PRO A 101 1.11 -17.52 13.42
N ARG A 102 1.51 -18.78 13.55
CA ARG A 102 0.62 -19.81 14.12
C ARG A 102 0.49 -19.56 15.62
N PRO A 103 -0.70 -19.61 16.21
CA PRO A 103 -0.83 -19.69 17.66
C PRO A 103 0.06 -20.83 18.16
N ARG A 104 0.82 -20.61 19.23
CA ARG A 104 1.70 -21.62 19.84
C ARG A 104 0.90 -22.88 20.23
N GLY A 105 0.76 -23.79 19.29
CA GLY A 105 0.24 -25.13 19.46
C GLY A 105 1.14 -26.05 18.66
N GLU A 106 1.74 -27.04 19.31
CA GLU A 106 2.63 -28.01 18.69
C GLU A 106 1.90 -28.75 17.58
N ALA A 107 2.26 -28.51 16.33
CA ALA A 107 1.88 -29.38 15.22
C ALA A 107 2.78 -30.61 15.26
N LEU A 108 2.19 -31.78 15.43
CA LEU A 108 2.87 -33.06 15.57
C LEU A 108 3.52 -33.57 14.25
N PHE A 109 3.23 -32.94 13.11
CA PHE A 109 3.78 -33.28 11.80
C PHE A 109 4.00 -32.00 10.97
N ASP A 110 5.23 -31.81 10.51
CA ASP A 110 5.58 -30.79 9.52
C ASP A 110 5.35 -31.40 8.13
N LEU A 111 4.17 -31.19 7.57
CA LEU A 111 3.75 -31.75 6.28
C LEU A 111 4.19 -30.90 5.08
N ASP A 112 4.80 -29.73 5.32
CA ASP A 112 5.24 -28.81 4.31
C ASP A 112 6.80 -28.71 4.26
N ALA A 113 7.46 -29.80 3.91
CA ALA A 113 8.83 -29.67 3.41
C ALA A 113 8.75 -28.99 2.02
N PRO A 114 9.31 -27.78 1.84
CA PRO A 114 9.29 -27.13 0.55
C PRO A 114 10.02 -28.01 -0.47
N GLU A 115 9.44 -28.22 -1.65
CA GLU A 115 10.16 -28.80 -2.78
C GLU A 115 11.45 -28.00 -3.00
N PRO A 116 12.57 -28.65 -3.40
CA PRO A 116 13.81 -27.95 -3.64
C PRO A 116 13.55 -26.93 -4.76
N ALA A 117 13.47 -25.65 -4.37
CA ALA A 117 13.33 -24.55 -5.31
C ALA A 117 14.51 -24.60 -6.28
N VAL A 118 14.23 -24.47 -7.57
CA VAL A 118 15.28 -24.26 -8.58
C VAL A 118 16.13 -23.10 -8.12
N GLU A 119 17.42 -23.35 -7.90
CA GLU A 119 18.33 -22.38 -7.31
C GLU A 119 18.50 -21.21 -8.28
N ALA A 120 17.91 -20.06 -7.93
CA ALA A 120 18.01 -18.84 -8.71
C ALA A 120 19.46 -18.32 -8.63
N ASP A 121 20.06 -17.94 -9.76
CA ASP A 121 21.38 -17.28 -9.78
C ASP A 121 21.22 -15.75 -9.65
N PRO A 122 21.52 -15.15 -8.48
CA PRO A 122 21.38 -13.71 -8.28
C PRO A 122 22.35 -12.89 -9.14
N VAL A 123 23.53 -13.43 -9.50
CA VAL A 123 24.50 -12.71 -10.34
C VAL A 123 24.00 -12.63 -11.77
N ALA A 124 23.56 -13.75 -12.34
CA ALA A 124 23.03 -13.78 -13.70
C ALA A 124 21.79 -12.85 -13.82
N GLU A 125 20.90 -12.89 -12.84
CA GLU A 125 19.73 -12.03 -12.80
C GLU A 125 20.12 -10.55 -12.69
N TRP A 126 21.04 -10.22 -11.77
CA TRP A 126 21.49 -8.83 -11.61
C TRP A 126 22.12 -8.27 -12.88
N MET A 127 22.93 -9.05 -13.59
CA MET A 127 23.53 -8.65 -14.88
C MET A 127 22.45 -8.41 -15.94
N LEU A 128 21.43 -9.28 -16.01
CA LEU A 128 20.32 -9.15 -16.94
C LEU A 128 19.48 -7.90 -16.64
N GLN A 129 19.24 -7.60 -15.36
CA GLN A 129 18.53 -6.37 -14.93
C GLN A 129 19.34 -5.11 -15.28
N ARG A 130 20.66 -5.12 -15.07
CA ARG A 130 21.52 -3.98 -15.47
C ARG A 130 21.48 -3.73 -16.97
N GLU A 131 21.54 -4.80 -17.77
CA GLU A 131 21.40 -4.70 -19.23
C GLU A 131 20.04 -4.09 -19.61
N ALA A 132 18.95 -4.56 -18.98
CA ALA A 132 17.61 -4.05 -19.24
C ALA A 132 17.48 -2.56 -18.87
N VAL A 133 18.07 -2.12 -17.77
CA VAL A 133 18.10 -0.69 -17.38
C VAL A 133 18.92 0.12 -18.38
N ALA A 134 20.10 -0.35 -18.78
CA ALA A 134 20.95 0.36 -19.73
C ALA A 134 20.32 0.48 -21.13
N ALA A 135 19.56 -0.53 -21.56
CA ALA A 135 18.84 -0.55 -22.83
C ALA A 135 17.45 0.14 -22.76
N SER A 136 17.04 0.64 -21.59
CA SER A 136 15.76 1.31 -21.40
C SER A 136 15.67 2.62 -22.19
N ASN A 137 14.46 2.96 -22.61
CA ASN A 137 14.17 4.27 -23.22
C ASN A 137 14.38 5.45 -22.25
N ASP A 138 14.39 5.20 -20.93
CA ASP A 138 14.68 6.19 -19.90
C ASP A 138 15.33 5.51 -18.68
N PRO A 139 16.67 5.28 -18.73
CA PRO A 139 17.41 4.58 -17.68
C PRO A 139 17.36 5.28 -16.30
N ALA A 140 17.34 6.61 -16.30
CA ALA A 140 17.31 7.39 -15.06
C ALA A 140 15.97 7.21 -14.34
N ARG A 141 14.89 7.28 -15.08
CA ARG A 141 13.54 7.17 -14.59
C ARG A 141 13.25 5.77 -14.03
N ILE A 142 13.53 4.72 -14.81
CA ILE A 142 13.33 3.34 -14.35
C ILE A 142 14.27 3.00 -13.19
N GLY A 143 15.52 3.45 -13.23
CA GLY A 143 16.49 3.25 -12.15
C GLY A 143 16.05 3.87 -10.83
N LEU A 144 15.40 5.04 -10.86
CA LEU A 144 14.80 5.65 -9.67
C LEU A 144 13.67 4.77 -9.09
N LEU A 145 12.80 4.21 -9.94
CA LEU A 145 11.74 3.31 -9.49
C LEU A 145 12.30 2.09 -8.78
N LEU A 146 13.32 1.43 -9.37
CA LEU A 146 13.96 0.26 -8.79
C LEU A 146 14.62 0.57 -7.43
N ALA A 147 15.26 1.74 -7.32
CA ALA A 147 15.88 2.19 -6.08
C ALA A 147 14.84 2.48 -5.00
N ALA A 148 13.74 3.15 -5.37
CA ALA A 148 12.64 3.46 -4.44
C ALA A 148 11.93 2.18 -3.95
N GLU A 149 11.69 1.22 -4.84
CA GLU A 149 11.08 -0.08 -4.49
C GLU A 149 11.98 -0.89 -3.56
N SER A 150 13.28 -0.97 -3.85
CA SER A 150 14.26 -1.64 -2.99
C SER A 150 14.39 -0.97 -1.61
N ALA A 151 14.35 0.37 -1.56
CA ALA A 151 14.30 1.10 -0.29
C ALA A 151 13.00 0.81 0.48
N GLY A 152 11.88 0.70 -0.22
CA GLY A 152 10.60 0.26 0.35
C GLY A 152 10.70 -1.11 1.01
N ALA A 153 11.40 -2.06 0.39
CA ALA A 153 11.63 -3.38 0.98
C ALA A 153 12.43 -3.30 2.29
N LEU A 154 13.50 -2.49 2.34
CA LEU A 154 14.25 -2.25 3.58
C LEU A 154 13.37 -1.65 4.67
N ILE A 155 12.57 -0.62 4.34
CA ILE A 155 11.67 0.07 5.27
C ILE A 155 10.62 -0.89 5.84
N ALA A 156 10.05 -1.77 5.01
CA ALA A 156 9.07 -2.75 5.45
C ALA A 156 9.64 -3.72 6.51
N VAL A 157 10.88 -4.18 6.29
CA VAL A 157 11.59 -5.05 7.25
C VAL A 157 11.96 -4.28 8.52
N GLU A 158 12.39 -3.02 8.42
CA GLU A 158 12.68 -2.15 9.57
C GLU A 158 11.44 -1.88 10.42
N MET A 159 10.30 -1.56 9.80
CA MET A 159 9.03 -1.37 10.50
C MET A 159 8.59 -2.64 11.23
N LYS A 160 8.74 -3.82 10.61
CA LYS A 160 8.44 -5.10 11.25
C LYS A 160 9.38 -5.38 12.42
N HIS A 161 10.68 -5.10 12.26
CA HIS A 161 11.68 -5.27 13.32
C HIS A 161 11.38 -4.40 14.53
N ALA A 162 11.16 -3.11 14.32
CA ALA A 162 10.83 -2.16 15.38
C ALA A 162 9.45 -2.43 16.01
N GLY A 163 8.44 -2.70 15.18
CA GLY A 163 7.05 -2.85 15.59
C GLY A 163 6.40 -1.53 16.03
N LEU A 164 5.11 -1.41 15.81
CA LEU A 164 4.30 -0.28 16.27
C LEU A 164 3.99 -0.47 17.77
N PRO A 165 4.36 0.45 18.67
CA PRO A 165 3.99 0.40 20.07
C PRO A 165 2.47 0.29 20.24
N LEU A 166 2.01 -0.73 20.96
CA LEU A 166 0.59 -0.98 21.21
C LEU A 166 0.43 -1.57 22.61
N ASP A 167 -0.39 -0.92 23.44
CA ASP A 167 -0.72 -1.39 24.77
C ASP A 167 -1.84 -2.44 24.73
N PRO A 168 -1.55 -3.73 25.03
CA PRO A 168 -2.54 -4.80 24.96
C PRO A 168 -3.70 -4.59 25.95
N ALA A 169 -3.43 -4.07 27.14
CA ALA A 169 -4.45 -3.86 28.16
C ALA A 169 -5.47 -2.78 27.74
N THR A 170 -4.98 -1.68 27.20
CA THR A 170 -5.85 -0.64 26.62
C THR A 170 -6.65 -1.17 25.45
N HIS A 171 -6.05 -2.00 24.57
CA HIS A 171 -6.77 -2.62 23.45
C HIS A 171 -7.89 -3.55 23.91
N GLU A 172 -7.60 -4.41 24.88
CA GLU A 172 -8.58 -5.32 25.47
C GLU A 172 -9.75 -4.55 26.10
N GLY A 173 -9.45 -3.51 26.90
CA GLY A 173 -10.46 -2.62 27.46
C GLY A 173 -11.34 -1.93 26.41
N LEU A 174 -10.78 -1.51 25.28
CA LEU A 174 -11.54 -0.94 24.15
C LEU A 174 -12.45 -2.00 23.52
N LEU A 175 -11.97 -3.23 23.33
CA LEU A 175 -12.81 -4.33 22.82
C LEU A 175 -13.96 -4.66 23.78
N GLU A 176 -13.70 -4.72 25.10
CA GLU A 176 -14.72 -4.95 26.10
C GLU A 176 -15.79 -3.85 26.11
N GLN A 177 -15.41 -2.60 25.98
CA GLN A 177 -16.35 -1.47 25.87
C GLN A 177 -17.23 -1.56 24.60
N LEU A 178 -16.67 -1.99 23.50
CA LEU A 178 -17.35 -2.01 22.19
C LEU A 178 -18.16 -3.29 21.96
N LEU A 179 -17.69 -4.43 22.42
CA LEU A 179 -18.22 -5.76 22.11
C LEU A 179 -18.80 -6.49 23.32
N GLY A 180 -18.50 -6.02 24.54
CA GLY A 180 -18.75 -6.72 25.78
C GLY A 180 -17.56 -7.59 26.21
N PRO A 181 -17.66 -8.31 27.37
CA PRO A 181 -16.58 -9.18 27.85
C PRO A 181 -16.11 -10.18 26.79
N ARG A 182 -14.82 -10.55 26.88
CA ARG A 182 -14.23 -11.54 25.97
C ARG A 182 -15.02 -12.83 25.97
N PRO A 183 -15.57 -13.27 24.83
CA PRO A 183 -16.39 -14.49 24.75
C PRO A 183 -15.53 -15.73 24.90
N ARG A 184 -16.17 -16.85 25.28
CA ARG A 184 -15.53 -18.17 25.20
C ARG A 184 -15.31 -18.58 23.74
N LEU A 185 -14.41 -19.54 23.54
CA LEU A 185 -14.13 -20.05 22.19
C LEU A 185 -15.42 -20.57 21.53
N GLY A 186 -15.73 -20.07 20.34
CA GLY A 186 -16.94 -20.42 19.61
C GLY A 186 -18.19 -19.58 19.93
N GLU A 187 -18.14 -18.74 20.96
CA GLU A 187 -19.24 -17.85 21.30
C GLU A 187 -19.11 -16.50 20.58
N ARG A 188 -20.24 -15.84 20.33
CA ARG A 188 -20.29 -14.47 19.79
C ARG A 188 -20.25 -13.47 20.95
N PRO A 189 -19.53 -12.33 20.82
CA PRO A 189 -19.57 -11.26 21.82
C PRO A 189 -21.00 -10.78 22.10
N ALA A 190 -21.27 -10.45 23.36
CA ALA A 190 -22.61 -10.12 23.85
C ALA A 190 -23.31 -9.02 23.06
N LYS A 191 -22.57 -7.96 22.66
CA LYS A 191 -23.11 -6.86 21.87
C LYS A 191 -23.51 -7.29 20.46
N LEU A 192 -22.72 -8.15 19.81
CA LEU A 192 -23.04 -8.69 18.48
C LEU A 192 -24.23 -9.64 18.55
N GLU A 193 -24.33 -10.45 19.60
CA GLU A 193 -25.49 -11.34 19.78
C GLU A 193 -26.78 -10.52 20.02
N SER A 194 -26.71 -9.48 20.87
CA SER A 194 -27.85 -8.57 21.09
C SER A 194 -28.32 -7.88 19.80
N LEU A 195 -27.37 -7.41 18.99
CA LEU A 195 -27.70 -6.79 17.68
C LEU A 195 -28.29 -7.81 16.71
N LYS A 196 -27.78 -9.04 16.68
CA LYS A 196 -28.36 -10.14 15.87
C LYS A 196 -29.82 -10.41 16.29
N GLN A 197 -30.09 -10.52 17.59
CA GLN A 197 -31.46 -10.72 18.10
C GLN A 197 -32.39 -9.56 17.74
N ARG A 198 -31.91 -8.32 17.83
CA ARG A 198 -32.65 -7.13 17.37
C ARG A 198 -32.97 -7.22 15.87
N LEU A 199 -32.01 -7.60 15.03
CA LEU A 199 -32.19 -7.78 13.59
C LEU A 199 -33.23 -8.89 13.30
N VAL A 200 -33.15 -10.03 13.98
CA VAL A 200 -34.11 -11.12 13.87
C VAL A 200 -35.52 -10.66 14.28
N GLY A 201 -35.63 -9.91 15.38
CA GLY A 201 -36.90 -9.33 15.82
C GLY A 201 -37.53 -8.37 14.80
N ILE A 202 -36.73 -7.54 14.13
CA ILE A 202 -37.21 -6.59 13.10
C ILE A 202 -37.64 -7.34 11.83
N LEU A 203 -36.86 -8.34 11.39
CA LEU A 203 -37.10 -9.07 10.14
C LEU A 203 -38.14 -10.22 10.32
N GLY A 204 -38.35 -10.69 11.54
CA GLY A 204 -39.33 -11.73 11.89
C GLY A 204 -38.88 -13.16 11.61
N PHE A 205 -37.60 -13.42 11.35
CA PHE A 205 -37.06 -14.78 11.12
C PHE A 205 -35.54 -14.82 11.36
N GLU A 206 -35.05 -16.03 11.66
CA GLU A 206 -33.63 -16.30 11.86
C GLU A 206 -32.84 -16.24 10.52
N PHE A 207 -31.63 -15.69 10.58
CA PHE A 207 -30.64 -15.66 9.49
C PHE A 207 -29.25 -15.42 10.05
N ASN A 208 -28.23 -15.66 9.23
CA ASN A 208 -26.85 -15.34 9.59
C ASN A 208 -26.44 -13.96 9.03
N PRO A 209 -26.30 -12.92 9.87
CA PRO A 209 -25.92 -11.58 9.42
C PRO A 209 -24.47 -11.48 8.93
N ASP A 210 -23.60 -12.46 9.23
CA ASP A 210 -22.21 -12.52 8.76
C ASP A 210 -22.10 -13.10 7.34
N SER A 211 -23.16 -13.80 6.87
CA SER A 211 -23.27 -14.27 5.48
C SER A 211 -23.88 -13.19 4.59
N ALA A 212 -23.08 -12.59 3.70
CA ALA A 212 -23.57 -11.58 2.77
C ALA A 212 -24.72 -12.09 1.88
N VAL A 213 -24.71 -13.39 1.55
CA VAL A 213 -25.76 -14.03 0.73
C VAL A 213 -27.05 -14.17 1.52
N GLU A 214 -26.98 -14.66 2.77
CA GLU A 214 -28.17 -14.79 3.61
C GLU A 214 -28.74 -13.45 4.00
N LEU A 215 -27.90 -12.48 4.34
CA LEU A 215 -28.30 -11.12 4.64
C LEU A 215 -29.03 -10.47 3.46
N LEU A 216 -28.50 -10.60 2.22
CA LEU A 216 -29.14 -10.07 1.03
C LEU A 216 -30.53 -10.72 0.79
N LYS A 217 -30.61 -12.05 0.97
CA LYS A 217 -31.89 -12.77 0.88
C LYS A 217 -32.88 -12.30 1.97
N ALA A 218 -32.40 -12.10 3.20
CA ALA A 218 -33.21 -11.66 4.33
C ALA A 218 -33.81 -10.25 4.07
N LEU A 219 -33.01 -9.30 3.59
CA LEU A 219 -33.46 -7.96 3.26
C LEU A 219 -34.50 -7.96 2.13
N ARG A 220 -34.27 -8.75 1.07
CA ARG A 220 -35.23 -8.87 -0.05
C ARG A 220 -36.54 -9.53 0.36
N LYS A 221 -36.50 -10.49 1.29
CA LYS A 221 -37.70 -11.18 1.79
C LYS A 221 -38.67 -10.23 2.51
N VAL A 222 -38.16 -9.16 3.12
CA VAL A 222 -39.02 -8.10 3.73
C VAL A 222 -39.32 -6.96 2.76
N GLY A 223 -39.11 -7.15 1.46
CA GLY A 223 -39.49 -6.20 0.41
C GLY A 223 -38.45 -5.11 0.09
N LEU A 224 -37.28 -5.13 0.71
CA LEU A 224 -36.23 -4.14 0.43
C LEU A 224 -35.55 -4.44 -0.91
N GLN A 225 -35.54 -3.44 -1.81
CA GLN A 225 -34.96 -3.58 -3.15
C GLN A 225 -33.46 -3.31 -3.10
N VAL A 226 -32.68 -4.31 -2.67
CA VAL A 226 -31.21 -4.21 -2.56
C VAL A 226 -30.51 -5.16 -3.53
N THR A 227 -29.41 -4.69 -4.12
CA THR A 227 -28.56 -5.47 -5.02
C THR A 227 -27.33 -6.00 -4.31
N SER A 228 -26.88 -5.31 -3.26
CA SER A 228 -25.75 -5.68 -2.42
C SER A 228 -26.01 -5.39 -0.93
N THR A 229 -25.10 -5.83 -0.10
CA THR A 229 -25.08 -5.49 1.33
C THR A 229 -24.06 -4.39 1.64
N SER A 230 -23.73 -3.55 0.64
CA SER A 230 -22.79 -2.45 0.81
C SER A 230 -23.34 -1.40 1.77
N LYS A 231 -22.45 -0.75 2.53
CA LYS A 231 -22.85 0.31 3.47
C LYS A 231 -23.65 1.43 2.79
N TRP A 232 -23.23 1.81 1.58
CA TRP A 232 -23.82 2.92 0.83
C TRP A 232 -25.27 2.63 0.43
N GLU A 233 -25.51 1.43 -0.11
CA GLU A 233 -26.83 1.01 -0.53
C GLU A 233 -27.78 0.82 0.66
N ILE A 234 -27.27 0.21 1.76
CA ILE A 234 -28.07 0.01 2.97
C ILE A 234 -28.42 1.36 3.63
N ALA A 235 -27.49 2.31 3.66
CA ALA A 235 -27.71 3.61 4.32
C ALA A 235 -28.75 4.51 3.64
N GLU A 236 -29.08 4.25 2.37
CA GLU A 236 -30.09 4.99 1.61
C GLU A 236 -31.53 4.46 1.85
N ILE A 237 -31.67 3.36 2.58
CA ILE A 237 -32.95 2.71 2.82
C ILE A 237 -33.64 3.32 4.06
N ASP A 238 -34.89 3.74 3.93
CA ASP A 238 -35.70 4.14 5.07
C ASP A 238 -36.42 2.91 5.68
N HIS A 239 -35.72 2.21 6.60
CA HIS A 239 -36.26 1.03 7.29
C HIS A 239 -35.57 0.84 8.66
N PRO A 240 -36.33 0.40 9.70
CA PRO A 240 -35.80 0.21 11.06
C PRO A 240 -34.62 -0.77 11.17
N VAL A 241 -34.39 -1.64 10.17
CA VAL A 241 -33.26 -2.59 10.13
C VAL A 241 -31.92 -1.89 9.90
N VAL A 242 -31.91 -0.71 9.29
CA VAL A 242 -30.68 -0.07 8.76
C VAL A 242 -29.69 0.26 9.87
N GLU A 243 -30.13 0.98 10.89
CA GLU A 243 -29.25 1.40 12.00
C GLU A 243 -28.60 0.19 12.71
N PRO A 244 -29.35 -0.82 13.21
CA PRO A 244 -28.74 -1.96 13.90
C PRO A 244 -27.89 -2.83 12.95
N LEU A 245 -28.22 -2.90 11.67
CA LEU A 245 -27.42 -3.62 10.68
C LEU A 245 -26.08 -2.96 10.40
N LEU A 246 -26.06 -1.64 10.25
CA LEU A 246 -24.80 -0.91 10.06
C LEU A 246 -23.91 -0.97 11.30
N GLU A 247 -24.49 -0.91 12.52
CA GLU A 247 -23.76 -1.12 13.77
C GLU A 247 -23.21 -2.54 13.85
N TYR A 248 -24.03 -3.56 13.57
CA TYR A 248 -23.59 -4.96 13.54
C TYR A 248 -22.41 -5.16 12.59
N LYS A 249 -22.51 -4.71 11.35
CA LYS A 249 -21.44 -4.84 10.35
C LYS A 249 -20.15 -4.12 10.78
N LYS A 250 -20.26 -2.95 11.41
CA LYS A 250 -19.12 -2.22 11.95
C LYS A 250 -18.40 -3.00 13.05
N LEU A 251 -19.14 -3.55 14.00
CA LEU A 251 -18.58 -4.30 15.13
C LEU A 251 -18.09 -5.69 14.73
N SER A 252 -18.81 -6.40 13.85
CA SER A 252 -18.36 -7.68 13.29
C SER A 252 -17.05 -7.54 12.53
N ARG A 253 -16.91 -6.47 11.73
CA ARG A 253 -15.64 -6.16 11.04
C ARG A 253 -14.51 -5.86 12.03
N LEU A 254 -14.76 -5.09 13.08
CA LEU A 254 -13.78 -4.82 14.14
C LEU A 254 -13.33 -6.12 14.80
N MET A 255 -14.27 -6.97 15.20
CA MET A 255 -13.96 -8.26 15.84
C MET A 255 -13.11 -9.15 14.94
N THR A 256 -13.46 -9.25 13.65
CA THR A 256 -12.76 -10.11 12.70
C THR A 256 -11.36 -9.59 12.38
N ALA A 257 -11.21 -8.27 12.21
CA ALA A 257 -9.96 -7.67 11.76
C ALA A 257 -8.99 -7.34 12.91
N ASN A 258 -9.50 -6.94 14.08
CA ASN A 258 -8.69 -6.44 15.20
C ASN A 258 -9.24 -6.86 16.58
N GLY A 259 -9.98 -7.98 16.65
CA GLY A 259 -10.49 -8.54 17.90
C GLY A 259 -9.41 -9.25 18.73
N TRP A 260 -9.83 -10.01 19.74
CA TRP A 260 -8.92 -10.70 20.67
C TRP A 260 -7.97 -11.67 19.98
N ASN A 261 -8.44 -12.43 18.98
CA ASN A 261 -7.57 -13.34 18.23
C ASN A 261 -6.45 -12.57 17.49
N TRP A 262 -6.78 -11.39 16.95
CA TRP A 262 -5.78 -10.50 16.34
C TRP A 262 -4.77 -10.02 17.38
N LEU A 263 -5.24 -9.58 18.56
CA LEU A 263 -4.40 -9.12 19.65
C LEU A 263 -3.41 -10.22 20.08
N ASP A 264 -3.92 -11.43 20.33
CA ASP A 264 -3.11 -12.58 20.77
C ASP A 264 -2.09 -13.05 19.72
N THR A 265 -2.40 -12.85 18.42
CA THR A 265 -1.57 -13.34 17.31
C THR A 265 -0.52 -12.33 16.88
N TRP A 266 -0.90 -11.07 16.80
CA TRP A 266 -0.09 -10.03 16.12
C TRP A 266 0.57 -9.03 17.05
N VAL A 267 0.20 -9.00 18.33
CA VAL A 267 0.82 -8.10 19.31
C VAL A 267 1.67 -8.93 20.27
N VAL A 268 2.98 -8.80 20.12
CA VAL A 268 3.98 -9.51 20.93
C VAL A 268 4.86 -8.48 21.62
N ASP A 269 5.06 -8.62 22.93
CA ASP A 269 5.88 -7.73 23.76
C ASP A 269 5.50 -6.25 23.61
N GLY A 270 4.18 -5.96 23.58
CA GLY A 270 3.67 -4.60 23.44
C GLY A 270 3.92 -3.97 22.05
N ARG A 271 4.16 -4.79 21.03
CA ARG A 271 4.43 -4.35 19.67
C ARG A 271 3.52 -5.06 18.67
N PHE A 272 2.81 -4.29 17.87
CA PHE A 272 2.20 -4.80 16.64
C PHE A 272 3.24 -4.79 15.52
N ARG A 273 3.48 -5.95 14.92
CA ARG A 273 4.47 -6.15 13.85
C ARG A 273 3.77 -6.42 12.52
N PRO A 274 3.45 -5.37 11.75
CA PRO A 274 2.78 -5.56 10.46
C PRO A 274 3.65 -6.29 9.45
N GLU A 275 3.04 -7.17 8.68
CA GLU A 275 3.69 -7.83 7.55
C GLU A 275 3.36 -7.08 6.26
N TYR A 276 4.17 -6.10 5.92
CA TYR A 276 4.03 -5.34 4.67
C TYR A 276 4.63 -6.10 3.49
N VAL A 277 3.99 -5.96 2.34
CA VAL A 277 4.43 -6.49 1.05
C VAL A 277 4.60 -5.32 0.09
N PRO A 278 5.81 -4.74 -0.03
CA PRO A 278 6.11 -3.71 -1.02
C PRO A 278 5.78 -4.19 -2.43
N GLY A 279 5.16 -3.34 -3.24
CA GLY A 279 4.72 -3.71 -4.59
C GLY A 279 3.66 -4.82 -4.65
N GLY A 280 3.06 -5.20 -3.52
CA GLY A 280 2.09 -6.30 -3.43
C GLY A 280 0.75 -6.02 -4.14
N VAL A 281 0.50 -4.80 -4.57
CA VAL A 281 -0.61 -4.41 -5.44
C VAL A 281 -0.05 -4.04 -6.80
N VAL A 282 -0.76 -4.38 -7.87
CA VAL A 282 -0.31 -4.14 -9.26
C VAL A 282 0.04 -2.67 -9.57
N THR A 283 -0.55 -1.72 -8.84
CA THR A 283 -0.22 -0.29 -8.92
C THR A 283 1.08 0.09 -8.20
N GLY A 284 1.75 -0.85 -7.52
CA GLY A 284 2.93 -0.59 -6.69
C GLY A 284 2.63 -0.16 -5.26
N ARG A 285 1.36 -0.03 -4.88
CA ARG A 285 1.00 0.15 -3.47
C ARG A 285 1.40 -1.08 -2.66
N TRP A 286 1.68 -0.87 -1.40
CA TRP A 286 1.94 -1.95 -0.46
C TRP A 286 0.66 -2.74 -0.17
N ALA A 287 0.78 -4.05 -0.10
CA ALA A 287 -0.20 -4.93 0.51
C ALA A 287 0.22 -5.29 1.94
N ALA A 288 -0.64 -5.98 2.66
CA ALA A 288 -0.33 -6.60 3.95
C ALA A 288 -0.64 -8.09 3.86
N ALA A 289 0.33 -8.92 4.20
CA ALA A 289 0.19 -10.39 4.20
C ALA A 289 -0.46 -10.93 5.47
N GLY A 290 -0.84 -10.07 6.42
CA GLY A 290 -1.49 -10.46 7.66
C GLY A 290 -1.57 -9.30 8.65
N GLY A 291 -2.26 -9.53 9.77
CA GLY A 291 -2.40 -8.55 10.84
C GLY A 291 -3.26 -7.33 10.50
N GLY A 292 -3.82 -7.23 9.29
CA GLY A 292 -4.67 -6.12 8.91
C GLY A 292 -4.00 -4.74 9.03
N ALA A 293 -2.68 -4.65 8.79
CA ALA A 293 -1.88 -3.41 8.93
C ALA A 293 -2.49 -2.20 8.22
N LEU A 294 -3.12 -2.43 7.07
CA LEU A 294 -3.79 -1.39 6.30
C LEU A 294 -5.22 -1.06 6.80
N GLN A 295 -5.60 -1.50 8.00
CA GLN A 295 -6.95 -1.36 8.54
C GLN A 295 -6.96 -1.16 10.06
N LEU A 296 -6.12 -0.28 10.63
CA LEU A 296 -6.24 0.13 12.03
C LEU A 296 -7.41 1.12 12.19
N PRO A 297 -8.60 0.64 12.59
CA PRO A 297 -9.78 1.48 12.69
C PRO A 297 -9.67 2.48 13.85
N LYS A 298 -10.32 3.64 13.72
CA LYS A 298 -10.25 4.71 14.70
C LYS A 298 -10.58 4.26 16.13
N GLN A 299 -11.47 3.27 16.26
CA GLN A 299 -11.94 2.77 17.55
C GLN A 299 -10.84 2.18 18.44
N ILE A 300 -9.77 1.64 17.84
CA ILE A 300 -8.68 0.98 18.58
C ILE A 300 -7.36 1.78 18.56
N ARG A 301 -7.33 2.93 17.88
CA ARG A 301 -6.12 3.76 17.82
C ARG A 301 -5.67 4.27 19.19
N GLY A 302 -6.57 4.33 20.17
CA GLY A 302 -6.25 4.65 21.57
C GLY A 302 -5.28 3.69 22.25
N ALA A 303 -5.19 2.46 21.76
CA ALA A 303 -4.23 1.47 22.25
C ALA A 303 -2.81 1.63 21.64
N VAL A 304 -2.67 2.40 20.57
CA VAL A 304 -1.35 2.71 19.98
C VAL A 304 -0.77 3.90 20.74
N ILE A 305 0.14 3.60 21.66
CA ILE A 305 0.70 4.55 22.64
C ILE A 305 2.22 4.50 22.55
N ALA A 306 2.87 5.66 22.43
CA ALA A 306 4.32 5.78 22.39
C ALA A 306 4.96 5.36 23.72
N ASP A 307 6.18 4.83 23.65
CA ASP A 307 6.95 4.42 24.83
C ASP A 307 7.21 5.58 25.80
N PRO A 308 7.50 5.31 27.07
CA PRO A 308 7.91 6.35 28.02
C PRO A 308 9.14 7.12 27.51
N GLY A 309 9.04 8.46 27.49
CA GLY A 309 10.10 9.34 26.96
C GLY A 309 10.07 9.52 25.44
N TRP A 310 9.15 8.84 24.74
CA TRP A 310 8.95 8.90 23.28
C TRP A 310 7.59 9.49 22.92
N THR A 311 7.46 9.84 21.64
CA THR A 311 6.21 10.33 21.04
C THR A 311 6.07 9.81 19.62
N PHE A 312 4.87 9.93 19.06
CA PHE A 312 4.64 9.74 17.64
C PHE A 312 4.65 11.08 16.91
N VAL A 313 5.25 11.09 15.73
CA VAL A 313 4.97 12.11 14.72
C VAL A 313 4.15 11.42 13.63
N VAL A 314 2.86 11.70 13.61
CA VAL A 314 1.91 11.20 12.61
C VAL A 314 1.85 12.20 11.47
N ALA A 315 2.00 11.74 10.26
CA ALA A 315 2.06 12.60 9.08
C ALA A 315 1.19 12.06 7.94
N ASP A 316 0.32 12.91 7.38
CA ASP A 316 -0.66 12.58 6.33
C ASP A 316 -0.46 13.52 5.13
N ALA A 317 -0.25 12.95 3.94
CA ALA A 317 -0.08 13.73 2.71
C ALA A 317 -1.45 14.18 2.18
N ALA A 318 -1.68 15.49 2.19
CA ALA A 318 -2.97 16.07 1.84
C ALA A 318 -3.28 15.94 0.35
N GLN A 319 -4.39 15.29 0.02
CA GLN A 319 -4.90 15.15 -1.37
C GLN A 319 -3.84 14.66 -2.37
N LEU A 320 -3.08 13.62 -2.01
CA LEU A 320 -1.92 13.15 -2.78
C LEU A 320 -2.26 12.84 -4.25
N GLU A 321 -3.26 11.99 -4.51
CA GLU A 321 -3.62 11.56 -5.86
C GLU A 321 -4.02 12.72 -6.80
N PRO A 322 -4.89 13.67 -6.40
CA PRO A 322 -5.18 14.85 -7.21
C PRO A 322 -3.96 15.72 -7.52
N ARG A 323 -3.03 15.86 -6.58
CA ARG A 323 -1.78 16.61 -6.79
C ARG A 323 -0.84 15.92 -7.77
N VAL A 324 -0.71 14.61 -7.64
CA VAL A 324 0.02 13.78 -8.60
C VAL A 324 -0.58 13.90 -10.00
N LEU A 325 -1.91 13.86 -10.12
CA LEU A 325 -2.57 14.06 -11.42
C LEU A 325 -2.27 15.44 -12.01
N ALA A 326 -2.36 16.51 -11.21
CA ALA A 326 -2.03 17.87 -11.65
C ALA A 326 -0.59 17.97 -12.16
N ALA A 327 0.36 17.36 -11.43
CA ALA A 327 1.76 17.32 -11.79
C ALA A 327 2.02 16.55 -13.09
N MET A 328 1.49 15.32 -13.19
CA MET A 328 1.66 14.47 -14.38
C MET A 328 1.08 15.11 -15.64
N ALA A 329 -0.08 15.73 -15.54
CA ALA A 329 -0.75 16.39 -16.68
C ALA A 329 -0.13 17.74 -17.05
N GLY A 330 0.68 18.34 -16.18
CA GLY A 330 1.15 19.72 -16.36
C GLY A 330 -0.02 20.70 -16.50
N ASP A 331 -1.15 20.43 -15.82
CA ASP A 331 -2.33 21.28 -15.87
C ASP A 331 -2.16 22.47 -14.93
N ARG A 332 -1.78 23.61 -15.49
CA ARG A 332 -1.46 24.82 -14.71
C ARG A 332 -2.63 25.31 -13.86
N ALA A 333 -3.86 25.17 -14.34
CA ALA A 333 -5.04 25.58 -13.58
C ALA A 333 -5.23 24.68 -12.35
N MET A 334 -5.07 23.38 -12.53
CA MET A 334 -5.14 22.41 -11.42
C MET A 334 -3.97 22.54 -10.46
N VAL A 335 -2.75 22.81 -10.94
CA VAL A 335 -1.59 23.11 -10.11
C VAL A 335 -1.85 24.36 -9.25
N SER A 336 -2.38 25.43 -9.84
CA SER A 336 -2.73 26.65 -9.11
C SER A 336 -3.83 26.41 -8.06
N ALA A 337 -4.85 25.62 -8.37
CA ALA A 337 -5.87 25.20 -7.41
C ALA A 337 -5.28 24.42 -6.22
N GLY A 338 -4.15 23.73 -6.43
CA GLY A 338 -3.42 22.99 -5.42
C GLY A 338 -2.43 23.79 -4.57
N SER A 339 -2.37 25.13 -4.67
CA SER A 339 -1.47 25.94 -3.85
C SER A 339 -1.80 25.92 -2.34
N GLY A 340 -3.04 25.62 -1.99
CA GLY A 340 -3.54 25.38 -0.63
C GLY A 340 -4.30 24.05 -0.55
N ASP A 341 -5.49 24.05 0.08
CA ASP A 341 -6.41 22.89 -0.01
C ASP A 341 -6.93 22.77 -1.45
N MET A 342 -6.60 21.66 -2.10
CA MET A 342 -6.91 21.46 -3.51
C MET A 342 -8.41 21.43 -3.79
N TYR A 343 -9.22 20.91 -2.87
CA TYR A 343 -10.67 20.87 -3.06
C TYR A 343 -11.29 22.28 -2.94
N GLU A 344 -10.78 23.11 -2.02
CA GLU A 344 -11.17 24.53 -1.95
C GLU A 344 -10.70 25.30 -3.19
N GLY A 345 -9.51 25.03 -3.70
CA GLY A 345 -9.04 25.60 -4.96
C GLY A 345 -9.90 25.21 -6.17
N ILE A 346 -10.41 23.97 -6.21
CA ILE A 346 -11.37 23.53 -7.23
C ILE A 346 -12.71 24.28 -7.09
N VAL A 347 -13.19 24.54 -5.89
CA VAL A 347 -14.37 25.39 -5.65
C VAL A 347 -14.11 26.81 -6.15
N ALA A 348 -12.96 27.39 -5.80
CA ALA A 348 -12.58 28.74 -6.23
C ALA A 348 -12.46 28.88 -7.75
N SER A 349 -12.17 27.81 -8.49
CA SER A 349 -12.20 27.79 -9.96
C SER A 349 -13.62 27.92 -10.56
N GLY A 350 -14.67 27.78 -9.75
CA GLY A 350 -16.05 27.77 -10.20
C GLY A 350 -16.54 26.45 -10.82
N ALA A 351 -15.70 25.41 -10.82
CA ALA A 351 -16.08 24.11 -11.38
C ALA A 351 -17.20 23.42 -10.59
N VAL A 352 -17.20 23.58 -9.27
CA VAL A 352 -18.18 23.01 -8.33
C VAL A 352 -18.51 24.03 -7.23
N ALA A 353 -19.61 23.79 -6.50
CA ALA A 353 -20.08 24.74 -5.49
C ALA A 353 -19.49 24.51 -4.08
N THR A 354 -19.16 23.28 -3.73
CA THR A 354 -18.70 22.93 -2.38
C THR A 354 -17.47 22.03 -2.40
N ARG A 355 -16.71 22.05 -1.29
CA ARG A 355 -15.56 21.17 -1.07
C ARG A 355 -15.94 19.67 -1.15
N ALA A 356 -17.14 19.32 -0.67
CA ALA A 356 -17.65 17.96 -0.77
C ALA A 356 -17.90 17.55 -2.23
N GLU A 357 -18.50 18.41 -3.04
CA GLU A 357 -18.67 18.20 -4.48
C GLU A 357 -17.31 18.10 -5.19
N ALA A 358 -16.31 18.93 -4.83
CA ALA A 358 -14.96 18.85 -5.38
C ALA A 358 -14.33 17.47 -5.13
N LYS A 359 -14.45 16.96 -3.91
CA LYS A 359 -13.97 15.61 -3.56
C LYS A 359 -14.67 14.51 -4.35
N VAL A 360 -16.01 14.56 -4.44
CA VAL A 360 -16.82 13.57 -5.20
C VAL A 360 -16.47 13.62 -6.69
N ALA A 361 -16.34 14.82 -7.25
CA ALA A 361 -16.00 15.01 -8.66
C ALA A 361 -14.60 14.50 -9.00
N MET A 362 -13.59 14.81 -8.16
CA MET A 362 -12.22 14.33 -8.34
C MET A 362 -12.12 12.81 -8.23
N LEU A 363 -12.74 12.23 -7.21
CA LEU A 363 -12.82 10.76 -7.10
C LEU A 363 -13.50 10.15 -8.32
N GLY A 364 -14.62 10.74 -8.76
CA GLY A 364 -15.32 10.31 -9.98
C GLY A 364 -14.43 10.36 -11.21
N ALA A 365 -13.67 11.43 -11.39
CA ALA A 365 -12.74 11.58 -12.51
C ALA A 365 -11.62 10.54 -12.48
N MET A 366 -11.01 10.28 -11.32
CA MET A 366 -9.89 9.34 -11.19
C MET A 366 -10.33 7.87 -11.20
N TYR A 367 -11.51 7.56 -10.67
CA TYR A 367 -12.02 6.18 -10.57
C TYR A 367 -13.09 5.80 -11.59
N GLY A 368 -13.48 6.74 -12.46
CA GLY A 368 -14.38 6.47 -13.57
C GLY A 368 -15.86 6.28 -13.16
N ALA A 369 -16.33 7.00 -12.13
CA ALA A 369 -17.74 7.01 -11.79
C ALA A 369 -18.52 7.85 -12.81
N THR A 370 -19.50 7.23 -13.48
CA THR A 370 -20.30 7.85 -14.56
C THR A 370 -21.74 8.13 -14.18
N THR A 371 -22.15 7.78 -12.96
CA THR A 371 -23.52 7.91 -12.47
C THR A 371 -23.60 8.80 -11.23
N GLY A 372 -24.80 9.23 -10.86
CA GLY A 372 -25.03 10.08 -9.70
C GLY A 372 -24.34 11.44 -9.81
N ASP A 373 -23.95 12.01 -8.68
CA ASP A 373 -23.28 13.31 -8.60
C ASP A 373 -21.97 13.37 -9.38
N SER A 374 -21.17 12.30 -9.36
CA SER A 374 -19.94 12.24 -10.15
C SER A 374 -20.19 12.43 -11.65
N GLY A 375 -21.21 11.76 -12.20
CA GLY A 375 -21.57 11.89 -13.63
C GLY A 375 -21.94 13.32 -14.02
N ARG A 376 -22.57 14.08 -13.12
CA ARG A 376 -22.93 15.50 -13.32
C ARG A 376 -21.74 16.45 -13.17
N LEU A 377 -20.81 16.15 -12.26
CA LEU A 377 -19.74 17.07 -11.86
C LEU A 377 -18.46 16.89 -12.70
N VAL A 378 -18.11 15.68 -13.14
CA VAL A 378 -16.90 15.42 -13.94
C VAL A 378 -16.82 16.26 -15.22
N PRO A 379 -17.90 16.48 -16.00
CA PRO A 379 -17.84 17.37 -17.18
C PRO A 379 -17.51 18.84 -16.85
N ARG A 380 -17.83 19.32 -15.64
CA ARG A 380 -17.45 20.64 -15.17
C ARG A 380 -15.96 20.72 -14.85
N LEU A 381 -15.42 19.68 -14.20
CA LEU A 381 -13.98 19.56 -13.98
C LEU A 381 -13.20 19.52 -15.30
N ALA A 382 -13.71 18.81 -16.31
CA ALA A 382 -13.06 18.73 -17.62
C ALA A 382 -12.93 20.11 -18.32
N ARG A 383 -13.87 21.02 -18.09
CA ARG A 383 -13.77 22.41 -18.60
C ARG A 383 -12.75 23.24 -17.83
N ALA A 384 -12.68 23.06 -16.50
CA ALA A 384 -11.76 23.81 -15.64
C ALA A 384 -10.32 23.29 -15.72
N PHE A 385 -10.15 21.96 -15.83
CA PHE A 385 -8.87 21.25 -15.78
C PHE A 385 -8.73 20.29 -16.97
N PRO A 386 -8.68 20.81 -18.21
CA PRO A 386 -8.81 19.98 -19.41
C PRO A 386 -7.65 18.99 -19.59
N ARG A 387 -6.43 19.35 -19.22
CA ARG A 387 -5.25 18.45 -19.37
C ARG A 387 -5.30 17.30 -18.37
N ALA A 388 -5.65 17.59 -17.12
CA ALA A 388 -5.74 16.58 -16.08
C ALA A 388 -6.84 15.55 -16.41
N ILE A 389 -8.01 16.01 -16.81
CA ILE A 389 -9.11 15.10 -17.15
C ILE A 389 -8.82 14.35 -18.46
N ALA A 390 -8.24 15.00 -19.48
CA ALA A 390 -7.85 14.32 -20.71
C ALA A 390 -6.86 13.18 -20.45
N MET A 391 -5.87 13.37 -19.56
CA MET A 391 -4.90 12.33 -19.22
C MET A 391 -5.56 11.06 -18.67
N VAL A 392 -6.47 11.18 -17.72
CA VAL A 392 -7.18 10.00 -17.16
C VAL A 392 -8.17 9.38 -18.15
N GLU A 393 -8.78 10.18 -19.02
CA GLU A 393 -9.64 9.70 -20.11
C GLU A 393 -8.82 8.94 -21.17
N ASP A 394 -7.63 9.43 -21.52
CA ASP A 394 -6.73 8.75 -22.47
C ASP A 394 -6.26 7.41 -21.90
N ALA A 395 -5.91 7.36 -20.61
CA ALA A 395 -5.59 6.12 -19.93
C ALA A 395 -6.76 5.13 -19.92
N ALA A 396 -8.00 5.63 -19.71
CA ALA A 396 -9.19 4.79 -19.79
C ALA A 396 -9.40 4.23 -21.20
N ARG A 397 -9.29 5.09 -22.23
CA ARG A 397 -9.41 4.65 -23.64
C ARG A 397 -8.34 3.64 -24.02
N ALA A 398 -7.09 3.82 -23.56
CA ALA A 398 -6.02 2.84 -23.75
C ALA A 398 -6.41 1.48 -23.14
N GLY A 399 -6.88 1.45 -21.90
CA GLY A 399 -7.36 0.23 -21.26
C GLY A 399 -8.55 -0.41 -21.98
N GLU A 400 -9.53 0.36 -22.43
CA GLU A 400 -10.68 -0.13 -23.19
C GLU A 400 -10.25 -0.79 -24.53
N ARG A 401 -9.10 -0.40 -25.09
CA ARG A 401 -8.48 -1.07 -26.25
C ARG A 401 -7.58 -2.25 -25.87
N GLY A 402 -7.35 -2.48 -24.57
CA GLY A 402 -6.45 -3.52 -24.08
C GLY A 402 -4.97 -3.14 -24.16
N GLU A 403 -4.68 -1.85 -24.21
CA GLU A 403 -3.33 -1.30 -24.24
C GLU A 403 -2.77 -1.12 -22.82
N ILE A 404 -1.45 -1.15 -22.70
CA ILE A 404 -0.72 -0.91 -21.45
C ILE A 404 -0.65 0.59 -21.18
N VAL A 405 -0.83 0.98 -19.91
CA VAL A 405 -0.54 2.33 -19.42
C VAL A 405 0.60 2.29 -18.41
N THR A 406 1.33 3.42 -18.27
CA THR A 406 2.56 3.47 -17.48
C THR A 406 2.52 4.66 -16.51
N THR A 407 2.98 4.43 -15.28
CA THR A 407 3.10 5.44 -14.22
C THR A 407 4.23 6.42 -14.48
N ARG A 408 4.38 7.42 -13.60
CA ARG A 408 5.43 8.47 -13.72
C ARG A 408 6.84 7.90 -13.79
N LEU A 409 7.20 6.89 -12.99
CA LEU A 409 8.56 6.32 -12.98
C LEU A 409 8.71 5.10 -13.88
N GLY A 410 7.64 4.53 -14.43
CA GLY A 410 7.78 3.46 -15.42
C GLY A 410 7.14 2.12 -15.05
N ARG A 411 6.43 2.02 -13.93
CA ARG A 411 5.61 0.82 -13.66
C ARG A 411 4.48 0.73 -14.67
N SER A 412 4.30 -0.42 -15.29
CA SER A 412 3.28 -0.61 -16.32
C SER A 412 2.15 -1.50 -15.84
N SER A 413 0.94 -1.23 -16.35
CA SER A 413 -0.23 -2.07 -16.09
C SER A 413 -0.05 -3.44 -16.76
N PRO A 414 -0.65 -4.50 -16.19
CA PRO A 414 -0.72 -5.78 -16.90
C PRO A 414 -1.56 -5.64 -18.17
N LEU A 415 -1.39 -6.60 -19.06
CA LEU A 415 -2.33 -6.82 -20.17
C LEU A 415 -3.66 -7.38 -19.62
N PRO A 416 -4.79 -7.13 -20.28
CA PRO A 416 -6.03 -7.78 -19.92
C PRO A 416 -5.91 -9.31 -20.10
N PRO A 417 -6.75 -10.11 -19.41
CA PRO A 417 -6.77 -11.56 -19.54
C PRO A 417 -6.89 -12.01 -21.00
N ALA A 418 -6.28 -13.16 -21.34
CA ALA A 418 -6.21 -13.63 -22.73
C ALA A 418 -7.59 -13.93 -23.37
N ASP A 419 -8.61 -14.17 -22.57
CA ASP A 419 -9.99 -14.40 -22.96
C ASP A 419 -10.82 -13.12 -23.17
N TRP A 420 -10.30 -11.97 -22.72
CA TRP A 420 -10.96 -10.67 -22.79
C TRP A 420 -11.52 -10.27 -24.15
N ARG A 421 -10.98 -10.80 -25.27
CA ARG A 421 -11.44 -10.53 -26.65
C ARG A 421 -12.14 -11.71 -27.33
N ARG A 422 -12.19 -12.90 -26.72
CA ARG A 422 -12.67 -14.12 -27.40
C ARG A 422 -14.19 -14.26 -27.44
N GLU A 423 -14.92 -13.53 -26.62
CA GLU A 423 -16.39 -13.63 -26.56
C GLU A 423 -17.14 -12.67 -27.53
N SER A 424 -16.45 -11.99 -28.42
CA SER A 424 -17.05 -11.03 -29.34
C SER A 424 -17.55 -11.70 -30.62
N SER A 425 -18.70 -12.38 -30.68
CA SER A 425 -19.36 -12.47 -31.98
C SER A 425 -20.67 -13.23 -32.13
N ILE A 426 -21.33 -13.80 -31.13
CA ILE A 426 -22.48 -14.67 -31.43
C ILE A 426 -23.80 -14.26 -30.75
N ASP A 427 -23.81 -13.43 -29.68
CA ASP A 427 -25.02 -13.08 -28.92
C ASP A 427 -24.94 -11.66 -28.33
N ALA A 428 -26.08 -10.93 -28.32
CA ALA A 428 -26.21 -9.59 -27.73
C ALA A 428 -25.83 -9.57 -26.23
N ALA A 429 -26.00 -10.68 -25.53
CA ALA A 429 -25.57 -10.82 -24.14
C ALA A 429 -24.04 -10.88 -24.02
N ALA A 430 -23.35 -11.57 -24.94
CA ALA A 430 -21.88 -11.63 -25.01
C ALA A 430 -21.30 -10.25 -25.34
N GLU A 431 -21.89 -9.52 -26.29
CA GLU A 431 -21.47 -8.15 -26.62
C GLU A 431 -21.64 -7.20 -25.41
N SER A 432 -22.75 -7.32 -24.68
CA SER A 432 -22.98 -6.53 -23.46
C SER A 432 -21.97 -6.87 -22.34
N ARG A 433 -21.54 -8.14 -22.18
CA ARG A 433 -20.47 -8.54 -21.26
C ARG A 433 -19.13 -7.95 -21.68
N ALA A 434 -18.74 -8.11 -22.93
CA ALA A 434 -17.48 -7.59 -23.48
C ALA A 434 -17.38 -6.06 -23.31
N ARG A 435 -18.47 -5.32 -23.56
CA ARG A 435 -18.50 -3.87 -23.30
C ARG A 435 -18.37 -3.51 -21.81
N ARG A 436 -18.93 -4.32 -20.90
CA ARG A 436 -18.76 -4.10 -19.44
C ARG A 436 -17.33 -4.37 -19.00
N GLU A 437 -16.71 -5.43 -19.49
CA GLU A 437 -15.33 -5.81 -19.21
C GLU A 437 -14.36 -4.73 -19.74
N SER A 438 -14.53 -4.31 -21.00
CA SER A 438 -13.76 -3.21 -21.59
C SER A 438 -13.83 -1.94 -20.74
N ARG A 439 -15.02 -1.49 -20.35
CA ARG A 439 -15.18 -0.33 -19.45
C ARG A 439 -14.58 -0.57 -18.07
N SER A 440 -14.63 -1.80 -17.56
CA SER A 440 -14.00 -2.13 -16.28
C SER A 440 -12.48 -2.01 -16.37
N TRP A 441 -11.90 -2.48 -17.47
CA TRP A 441 -10.47 -2.35 -17.73
C TRP A 441 -10.06 -0.88 -17.94
N GLY A 442 -10.87 -0.10 -18.64
CA GLY A 442 -10.66 1.35 -18.76
C GLY A 442 -10.70 2.07 -17.40
N ARG A 443 -11.59 1.68 -16.48
CA ARG A 443 -11.57 2.22 -15.10
C ARG A 443 -10.31 1.82 -14.35
N PHE A 444 -9.84 0.59 -14.55
CA PHE A 444 -8.60 0.12 -13.93
C PHE A 444 -7.39 0.93 -14.42
N THR A 445 -7.19 1.08 -15.73
CA THR A 445 -6.05 1.82 -16.30
C THR A 445 -6.09 3.31 -15.99
N ARG A 446 -7.27 3.92 -15.96
CA ARG A 446 -7.50 5.30 -15.50
C ARG A 446 -6.95 5.53 -14.10
N ASN A 447 -7.30 4.64 -13.18
CA ASN A 447 -6.85 4.72 -11.79
C ASN A 447 -5.37 4.35 -11.65
N PHE A 448 -4.90 3.37 -12.44
CA PHE A 448 -3.55 2.84 -12.37
C PHE A 448 -2.47 3.90 -12.50
N ILE A 449 -2.58 4.81 -13.47
CA ILE A 449 -1.54 5.84 -13.71
C ILE A 449 -1.41 6.81 -12.54
N VAL A 450 -2.52 7.22 -11.93
CA VAL A 450 -2.52 8.18 -10.82
C VAL A 450 -2.12 7.49 -9.52
N GLN A 451 -2.78 6.38 -9.20
CA GLN A 451 -2.54 5.64 -7.96
C GLN A 451 -1.12 5.06 -7.91
N GLY A 452 -0.61 4.56 -9.05
CA GLY A 452 0.76 4.04 -9.13
C GLY A 452 1.80 5.14 -8.99
N SER A 453 1.60 6.28 -9.65
CA SER A 453 2.52 7.43 -9.49
C SER A 453 2.48 8.03 -8.09
N ALA A 454 1.33 7.97 -7.41
CA ALA A 454 1.23 8.34 -6.00
C ALA A 454 2.00 7.35 -5.09
N ALA A 455 1.96 6.05 -5.39
CA ALA A 455 2.75 5.05 -4.70
C ALA A 455 4.26 5.26 -4.90
N GLU A 456 4.69 5.61 -6.12
CA GLU A 456 6.07 5.96 -6.43
C GLU A 456 6.55 7.20 -5.63
N TRP A 457 5.69 8.22 -5.52
CA TRP A 457 5.98 9.38 -4.68
C TRP A 457 6.13 8.99 -3.21
N ALA A 458 5.21 8.18 -2.68
CA ALA A 458 5.25 7.73 -1.29
C ALA A 458 6.52 6.91 -0.97
N LEU A 459 6.97 6.07 -1.90
CA LEU A 459 8.23 5.33 -1.77
C LEU A 459 9.45 6.27 -1.71
N CYS A 460 9.51 7.26 -2.58
CA CYS A 460 10.58 8.27 -2.57
C CYS A 460 10.54 9.11 -1.29
N TRP A 461 9.33 9.50 -0.83
CA TRP A 461 9.14 10.20 0.44
C TRP A 461 9.68 9.40 1.63
N MET A 462 9.25 8.14 1.76
CA MET A 462 9.71 7.27 2.85
C MET A 462 11.20 6.97 2.76
N ALA A 463 11.76 6.79 1.56
CA ALA A 463 13.19 6.55 1.37
C ALA A 463 14.05 7.74 1.81
N GLY A 464 13.67 8.97 1.42
CA GLY A 464 14.31 10.20 1.87
C GLY A 464 14.22 10.38 3.38
N LEU A 465 13.02 10.19 3.93
CA LEU A 465 12.77 10.28 5.36
C LEU A 465 13.60 9.26 6.15
N ARG A 466 13.64 7.98 5.71
CA ARG A 466 14.46 6.92 6.32
C ARG A 466 15.94 7.33 6.46
N GLY A 467 16.49 7.97 5.43
CA GLY A 467 17.86 8.47 5.46
C GLY A 467 18.04 9.62 6.46
N ALA A 468 17.13 10.59 6.45
CA ALA A 468 17.16 11.74 7.35
C ALA A 468 17.03 11.34 8.83
N LEU A 469 16.12 10.42 9.16
CA LEU A 469 15.93 9.92 10.53
C LEU A 469 17.18 9.25 11.08
N TRP A 470 17.90 8.50 10.24
CA TRP A 470 19.11 7.79 10.65
C TRP A 470 20.22 8.70 11.16
N THR A 471 20.33 9.90 10.61
CA THR A 471 21.39 10.86 10.95
C THR A 471 21.07 11.73 12.17
N MET A 472 19.90 11.55 12.81
CA MET A 472 19.48 12.42 13.92
C MET A 472 20.09 12.04 15.25
N GLN A 473 20.42 10.77 15.44
CA GLN A 473 20.93 10.22 16.71
C GLN A 473 21.75 8.97 16.43
N ASP A 474 22.70 8.62 17.32
CA ASP A 474 23.45 7.37 17.28
C ASP A 474 22.71 6.24 18.03
N GLY A 475 23.08 4.98 17.79
CA GLY A 475 22.49 3.81 18.43
C GLY A 475 21.83 2.82 17.44
N ALA A 476 21.17 1.81 17.95
CA ALA A 476 20.41 0.86 17.17
C ALA A 476 19.17 1.52 16.54
N ILE A 477 18.54 0.88 15.54
CA ILE A 477 17.37 1.45 14.83
C ILE A 477 16.24 1.79 15.80
N THR A 478 16.00 0.98 16.83
CA THR A 478 14.96 1.19 17.84
C THR A 478 15.30 2.26 18.89
N GLU A 479 16.54 2.73 18.93
CA GLU A 479 17.00 3.80 19.80
C GLU A 479 17.01 5.17 19.13
N ARG A 480 16.77 5.23 17.82
CA ARG A 480 16.70 6.44 16.98
C ARG A 480 15.27 6.74 16.56
N PRO A 481 14.96 7.94 16.05
CA PRO A 481 13.72 8.16 15.31
C PRO A 481 13.60 7.17 14.16
N HIS A 482 12.48 6.45 14.06
CA HIS A 482 12.27 5.43 13.04
C HIS A 482 10.81 5.31 12.62
N LEU A 483 10.59 4.87 11.37
CA LEU A 483 9.27 4.57 10.85
C LEU A 483 8.72 3.30 11.52
N VAL A 484 7.48 3.34 11.99
CA VAL A 484 6.79 2.20 12.63
C VAL A 484 5.51 1.80 11.93
N PHE A 485 4.94 2.68 11.09
CA PHE A 485 3.68 2.42 10.41
C PHE A 485 3.55 3.22 9.12
N PHE A 486 2.93 2.61 8.11
CA PHE A 486 2.58 3.23 6.84
C PHE A 486 1.18 2.79 6.39
N LEU A 487 0.35 3.74 6.00
CA LEU A 487 -1.01 3.48 5.53
C LEU A 487 -1.35 4.44 4.37
N HIS A 488 -1.20 3.97 3.15
CA HIS A 488 -1.48 4.70 1.90
C HIS A 488 -0.67 6.00 1.71
N ASP A 489 -1.05 7.05 2.40
CA ASP A 489 -0.50 8.42 2.38
C ASP A 489 -0.15 8.94 3.80
N GLU A 490 -0.26 8.08 4.80
CA GLU A 490 0.05 8.38 6.20
C GLU A 490 1.24 7.55 6.69
N VAL A 491 2.19 8.20 7.36
CA VAL A 491 3.29 7.54 8.08
C VAL A 491 3.27 7.88 9.56
N ILE A 492 3.75 6.96 10.39
CA ILE A 492 4.01 7.20 11.81
C ILE A 492 5.50 6.99 12.07
N VAL A 493 6.15 8.01 12.60
CA VAL A 493 7.50 7.96 13.13
C VAL A 493 7.44 7.92 14.65
N HIS A 494 8.09 6.93 15.25
CA HIS A 494 8.32 6.84 16.69
C HIS A 494 9.67 7.50 17.01
N THR A 495 9.69 8.45 17.93
CA THR A 495 10.86 9.30 18.18
C THR A 495 10.96 9.71 19.64
N PRO A 496 12.19 9.92 20.19
CA PRO A 496 12.35 10.64 21.46
C PRO A 496 11.65 12.01 21.41
N ILE A 497 10.97 12.40 22.49
CA ILE A 497 10.21 13.66 22.56
C ILE A 497 11.07 14.87 22.14
N ALA A 498 12.34 14.90 22.55
CA ALA A 498 13.26 15.99 22.23
C ALA A 498 13.54 16.18 20.73
N LEU A 499 13.30 15.16 19.90
CA LEU A 499 13.54 15.18 18.45
C LEU A 499 12.26 15.38 17.62
N ALA A 500 11.09 15.44 18.26
CA ALA A 500 9.80 15.43 17.57
C ALA A 500 9.65 16.54 16.51
N GLU A 501 10.01 17.78 16.84
CA GLU A 501 9.92 18.91 15.90
C GLU A 501 10.91 18.78 14.74
N ARG A 502 12.11 18.27 15.00
CA ARG A 502 13.10 18.00 13.97
C ARG A 502 12.63 16.89 13.04
N VAL A 503 11.99 15.85 13.56
CA VAL A 503 11.36 14.78 12.78
C VAL A 503 10.23 15.34 11.92
N ALA A 504 9.33 16.17 12.50
CA ALA A 504 8.24 16.79 11.75
C ALA A 504 8.75 17.68 10.58
N ALA A 505 9.82 18.43 10.82
CA ALA A 505 10.47 19.21 9.77
C ALA A 505 11.06 18.31 8.66
N SER A 506 11.74 17.22 9.03
CA SER A 506 12.32 16.28 8.06
C SER A 506 11.27 15.51 7.27
N ILE A 507 10.11 15.21 7.83
CA ILE A 507 8.98 14.62 7.12
C ILE A 507 8.50 15.54 6.00
N ARG A 508 8.31 16.84 6.29
CA ARG A 508 7.90 17.83 5.28
C ARG A 508 8.96 18.03 4.21
N GLN A 509 10.24 18.16 4.62
CA GLN A 509 11.35 18.29 3.67
C GLN A 509 11.46 17.08 2.73
N ALA A 510 11.35 15.86 3.24
CA ALA A 510 11.39 14.66 2.42
C ALA A 510 10.20 14.58 1.43
N ALA A 511 9.03 15.11 1.79
CA ALA A 511 7.88 15.20 0.90
C ALA A 511 8.11 16.17 -0.25
N ASP A 512 8.68 17.34 0.04
CA ASP A 512 9.06 18.33 -0.96
C ASP A 512 10.16 17.79 -1.89
N ASP A 513 11.15 17.08 -1.33
CA ASP A 513 12.22 16.45 -2.11
C ASP A 513 11.69 15.35 -3.03
N ALA A 514 10.76 14.51 -2.55
CA ALA A 514 10.08 13.51 -3.38
C ALA A 514 9.29 14.16 -4.52
N GLY A 515 8.60 15.27 -4.26
CA GLY A 515 7.91 16.05 -5.29
C GLY A 515 8.86 16.54 -6.37
N ARG A 516 9.97 17.16 -5.98
CA ARG A 516 11.01 17.63 -6.92
C ARG A 516 11.65 16.49 -7.71
N LEU A 517 11.93 15.37 -7.04
CA LEU A 517 12.54 14.19 -7.65
C LEU A 517 11.67 13.60 -8.77
N LEU A 518 10.36 13.54 -8.57
CA LEU A 518 9.44 12.97 -9.54
C LEU A 518 9.02 13.96 -10.63
N PHE A 519 8.81 15.21 -10.27
CA PHE A 519 8.13 16.17 -11.15
C PHE A 519 9.00 17.39 -11.54
N GLY A 520 10.26 17.45 -11.06
CA GLY A 520 11.18 18.54 -11.37
C GLY A 520 10.70 19.88 -10.82
N ASP A 521 10.88 20.94 -11.61
CA ASP A 521 10.56 22.32 -11.21
C ASP A 521 9.09 22.71 -11.40
N LEU A 522 8.20 21.74 -11.61
CA LEU A 522 6.77 22.04 -11.65
C LEU A 522 6.32 22.58 -10.27
N PRO A 523 5.58 23.69 -10.22
CA PRO A 523 5.19 24.34 -8.96
C PRO A 523 4.03 23.61 -8.25
N VAL A 524 4.12 22.28 -8.17
CA VAL A 524 3.17 21.45 -7.41
C VAL A 524 3.74 21.19 -6.04
N THR A 525 2.98 21.53 -5.00
CA THR A 525 3.34 21.25 -3.61
C THR A 525 2.67 19.97 -3.12
N PHE A 526 3.35 19.25 -2.26
CA PHE A 526 2.84 18.05 -1.59
C PHE A 526 2.80 18.27 -0.07
N PRO A 527 1.84 19.09 0.42
CA PRO A 527 1.77 19.44 1.83
C PRO A 527 1.47 18.21 2.68
N VAL A 528 2.22 18.09 3.79
CA VAL A 528 2.06 17.04 4.77
C VAL A 528 1.63 17.67 6.09
N THR A 529 0.46 17.25 6.58
CA THR A 529 -0.01 17.62 7.92
C THR A 529 0.67 16.72 8.93
N THR A 530 1.31 17.32 9.94
CA THR A 530 2.00 16.59 11.00
C THR A 530 1.34 16.85 12.36
N ALA A 531 1.21 15.79 13.18
CA ALA A 531 0.77 15.88 14.56
C ALA A 531 1.78 15.17 15.48
N VAL A 532 2.22 15.83 16.54
CA VAL A 532 3.07 15.24 17.59
C VAL A 532 2.13 14.81 18.72
N VAL A 533 2.03 13.51 18.94
CA VAL A 533 1.03 12.94 19.85
C VAL A 533 1.59 11.76 20.63
N ARG A 534 1.08 11.54 21.83
CA ARG A 534 1.42 10.36 22.63
C ARG A 534 0.63 9.14 22.18
N SER A 535 -0.63 9.31 21.84
CA SER A 535 -1.49 8.26 21.31
C SER A 535 -1.92 8.57 19.88
N TYR A 536 -1.95 7.55 19.04
CA TYR A 536 -2.39 7.69 17.64
C TYR A 536 -3.84 8.18 17.51
N ALA A 537 -4.68 7.96 18.53
CA ALA A 537 -6.05 8.49 18.54
C ALA A 537 -6.12 10.02 18.58
N GLU A 538 -5.07 10.69 19.08
CA GLU A 538 -4.99 12.14 19.22
C GLU A 538 -4.63 12.84 17.89
N ALA A 539 -4.15 12.08 16.90
CA ALA A 539 -3.68 12.65 15.62
C ALA A 539 -4.81 13.14 14.70
N LYS A 540 -6.05 12.67 14.90
CA LYS A 540 -7.23 12.99 14.04
C LYS A 540 -8.52 13.06 14.83
#